data_312fa89e19446eac51dcf7e32af3587a
#
_entry.id   312fa89e19446eac51dcf7e32af3587a
#
_cell.length_a   1.000
_cell.length_b   1.000
_cell.length_c   1.000
_cell.angle_alpha   90.00
_cell.angle_beta   90.00
_cell.angle_gamma   90.00
#
_symmetry.space_group_name_H-M   'P 1'
#
loop_
_entity.id
_entity.type
_entity.pdbx_description
1 polymer ?
#
loop_
_entity_poly.entity_id
_entity_poly.type
_entity_poly.pdbx_seq_one_letter_code
_entity_poly.pdbx_strand_id
1 'polypeptide(L)'
;MKSVLKVNQAYSAKVVNSMLSKWHKLNYAVMTSIFFAANCAGSQGALRFDKLDHPVSMSGFLYGRNNEILMKDIHMQEVGKFSLTQRQWSIGYSLIPLSSKDAVAIAMNKAISDANGEAMVNLEVETTGCGWNSIPFLFVLPIWPGCSEVKLTADIIREKRK
;
A
#
# COMPACT_ATOMS: atom_id res chain seq x y z
N MET A 1 28.37 -10.99 63.63
CA MET A 1 27.15 -11.28 62.86
C MET A 1 26.64 -10.12 61.99
N LYS A 2 26.87 -8.84 62.30
CA LYS A 2 26.40 -7.68 61.48
C LYS A 2 27.11 -7.47 60.13
N SER A 3 28.32 -7.98 59.93
CA SER A 3 29.10 -7.78 58.69
C SER A 3 28.65 -8.70 57.53
N VAL A 4 28.20 -9.92 57.81
CA VAL A 4 27.76 -10.87 56.79
C VAL A 4 26.43 -10.46 56.14
N LEU A 5 25.53 -9.83 56.90
CA LEU A 5 24.25 -9.33 56.41
C LEU A 5 24.41 -8.16 55.42
N LYS A 6 25.40 -7.25 55.65
CA LYS A 6 25.67 -6.14 54.71
C LYS A 6 26.23 -6.58 53.35
N VAL A 7 27.05 -7.63 53.35
CA VAL A 7 27.61 -8.16 52.10
C VAL A 7 26.52 -8.80 51.20
N ASN A 8 25.59 -9.55 51.79
CA ASN A 8 24.49 -10.16 51.05
C ASN A 8 23.51 -9.13 50.45
N GLN A 9 23.25 -8.02 51.17
CA GLN A 9 22.40 -6.94 50.63
C GLN A 9 23.05 -6.20 49.46
N ALA A 10 24.36 -5.94 49.51
CA ALA A 10 25.08 -5.29 48.42
C ALA A 10 25.18 -6.16 47.16
N TYR A 11 25.30 -7.48 47.35
CA TYR A 11 25.34 -8.42 46.23
C TYR A 11 23.97 -8.56 45.53
N SER A 12 22.89 -8.64 46.31
CA SER A 12 21.53 -8.63 45.82
C SER A 12 21.18 -7.39 45.01
N ALA A 13 21.54 -6.21 45.49
CA ALA A 13 21.29 -4.94 44.79
C ALA A 13 22.05 -4.84 43.46
N LYS A 14 23.30 -5.34 43.39
CA LYS A 14 24.06 -5.38 42.13
C LYS A 14 23.44 -6.30 41.07
N VAL A 15 22.96 -7.47 41.49
CA VAL A 15 22.31 -8.44 40.57
C VAL A 15 20.99 -7.86 40.03
N VAL A 16 20.16 -7.26 40.89
CA VAL A 16 18.91 -6.62 40.50
C VAL A 16 19.13 -5.47 39.53
N ASN A 17 20.10 -4.59 39.81
CA ASN A 17 20.43 -3.47 38.93
C ASN A 17 20.98 -3.95 37.55
N SER A 18 21.77 -5.04 37.54
CA SER A 18 22.25 -5.64 36.30
C SER A 18 21.10 -6.23 35.44
N MET A 19 20.16 -6.88 36.11
CA MET A 19 18.97 -7.40 35.40
C MET A 19 18.07 -6.30 34.87
N LEU A 20 17.80 -5.25 35.64
CA LEU A 20 17.04 -4.08 35.23
C LEU A 20 17.70 -3.37 34.04
N SER A 21 19.01 -3.20 34.05
CA SER A 21 19.75 -2.60 32.94
C SER A 21 19.66 -3.43 31.64
N LYS A 22 19.71 -4.76 31.75
CA LYS A 22 19.52 -5.65 30.58
C LYS A 22 18.10 -5.61 30.06
N TRP A 23 17.10 -5.55 30.94
CA TRP A 23 15.70 -5.43 30.56
C TRP A 23 15.40 -4.12 29.82
N HIS A 24 15.96 -3.00 30.30
CA HIS A 24 15.83 -1.72 29.60
C HIS A 24 16.46 -1.76 28.21
N LYS A 25 17.64 -2.34 28.04
CA LYS A 25 18.30 -2.48 26.74
C LYS A 25 17.50 -3.37 25.79
N LEU A 26 16.95 -4.48 26.30
CA LEU A 26 16.11 -5.39 25.51
C LEU A 26 14.83 -4.68 25.05
N ASN A 27 14.17 -3.96 25.97
CA ASN A 27 12.96 -3.19 25.62
C ASN A 27 13.26 -2.09 24.61
N TYR A 28 14.38 -1.39 24.72
CA TYR A 28 14.81 -0.41 23.71
C TYR A 28 15.06 -1.05 22.36
N ALA A 29 15.74 -2.18 22.29
CA ALA A 29 16.02 -2.89 21.06
C ALA A 29 14.71 -3.38 20.38
N VAL A 30 13.78 -3.93 21.16
CA VAL A 30 12.47 -4.39 20.67
C VAL A 30 11.64 -3.20 20.18
N MET A 31 11.58 -2.11 20.94
CA MET A 31 10.85 -0.90 20.54
C MET A 31 11.45 -0.27 19.27
N THR A 32 12.77 -0.23 19.15
CA THR A 32 13.44 0.29 17.97
C THR A 32 13.17 -0.59 16.75
N SER A 33 13.19 -1.91 16.91
CA SER A 33 12.87 -2.85 15.81
C SER A 33 11.42 -2.73 15.36
N ILE A 34 10.48 -2.56 16.29
CA ILE A 34 9.06 -2.31 15.97
C ILE A 34 8.92 -0.98 15.22
N PHE A 35 9.66 0.05 15.62
CA PHE A 35 9.62 1.36 14.97
C PHE A 35 10.14 1.30 13.51
N PHE A 36 11.21 0.56 13.27
CA PHE A 36 11.74 0.35 11.92
C PHE A 36 10.81 -0.52 11.07
N ALA A 37 10.24 -1.57 11.62
CA ALA A 37 9.29 -2.41 10.91
C ALA A 37 8.00 -1.65 10.55
N ALA A 38 7.51 -0.77 11.43
CA ALA A 38 6.34 0.05 11.18
C ALA A 38 6.55 1.07 10.05
N ASN A 39 7.75 1.61 9.87
CA ASN A 39 8.04 2.53 8.76
C ASN A 39 8.09 1.84 7.38
N CYS A 40 8.34 0.53 7.34
CA CYS A 40 8.26 -0.24 6.09
C CYS A 40 6.85 -0.75 5.78
N ALA A 41 5.95 -0.74 6.75
CA ALA A 41 4.55 -1.15 6.58
C ALA A 41 3.70 0.03 6.06
N GLY A 42 4.12 0.64 4.96
CA GLY A 42 3.24 1.51 4.19
C GLY A 42 1.97 0.73 3.87
N SER A 43 0.80 1.36 3.98
CA SER A 43 -0.48 0.75 3.61
C SER A 43 -0.47 0.41 2.13
N GLN A 44 -0.01 -0.78 1.80
CA GLN A 44 -0.01 -1.27 0.43
C GLN A 44 -1.39 -1.87 0.14
N GLY A 45 -2.25 -1.05 -0.43
CA GLY A 45 -3.45 -1.56 -1.05
C GLY A 45 -3.06 -2.40 -2.28
N ALA A 46 -3.52 -3.63 -2.36
CA ALA A 46 -3.37 -4.41 -3.57
C ALA A 46 -4.48 -4.01 -4.56
N LEU A 47 -4.10 -3.42 -5.68
CA LEU A 47 -4.99 -3.23 -6.81
C LEU A 47 -5.01 -4.54 -7.63
N ARG A 48 -6.21 -5.00 -7.99
CA ARG A 48 -6.38 -6.14 -8.88
C ARG A 48 -6.99 -5.69 -10.19
N PHE A 49 -6.35 -6.10 -11.28
CA PHE A 49 -6.78 -5.84 -12.65
C PHE A 49 -7.24 -7.11 -13.37
N ASP A 50 -7.38 -8.22 -12.63
CA ASP A 50 -7.79 -9.52 -13.17
C ASP A 50 -9.26 -9.58 -13.65
N LYS A 51 -10.07 -8.60 -13.23
CA LYS A 51 -11.48 -8.45 -13.64
C LYS A 51 -11.70 -7.34 -14.67
N LEU A 52 -10.68 -6.98 -15.44
CA LEU A 52 -10.83 -6.06 -16.54
C LEU A 52 -11.37 -6.81 -17.77
N ASP A 53 -12.47 -6.29 -18.32
CA ASP A 53 -13.09 -6.81 -19.54
C ASP A 53 -12.43 -6.23 -20.79
N HIS A 54 -11.70 -5.13 -20.63
CA HIS A 54 -11.05 -4.39 -21.71
C HIS A 54 -9.54 -4.35 -21.51
N PRO A 55 -8.76 -4.31 -22.60
CA PRO A 55 -7.30 -4.19 -22.49
C PRO A 55 -6.90 -2.83 -21.92
N VAL A 56 -5.90 -2.87 -21.03
CA VAL A 56 -5.34 -1.67 -20.38
C VAL A 56 -3.82 -1.72 -20.46
N SER A 57 -3.21 -0.60 -20.83
CA SER A 57 -1.77 -0.45 -20.94
C SER A 57 -1.26 0.77 -20.18
N MET A 58 -0.10 0.62 -19.53
CA MET A 58 0.64 1.74 -18.94
C MET A 58 1.41 2.56 -19.97
N SER A 59 1.48 2.10 -21.20
CA SER A 59 2.12 2.82 -22.31
C SER A 59 1.07 3.36 -23.28
N GLY A 60 1.49 4.20 -24.24
CA GLY A 60 0.63 4.66 -25.33
C GLY A 60 0.27 3.59 -26.34
N PHE A 61 0.70 2.34 -26.14
CA PHE A 61 0.47 1.22 -27.08
C PHE A 61 -0.21 0.08 -26.37
N LEU A 62 -1.09 -0.61 -27.08
CA LEU A 62 -1.69 -1.87 -26.64
C LEU A 62 -0.87 -3.04 -27.18
N TYR A 63 -0.47 -3.92 -26.28
CA TYR A 63 0.27 -5.14 -26.60
C TYR A 63 -0.63 -6.35 -26.41
N GLY A 64 -0.58 -7.25 -27.39
CA GLY A 64 -1.20 -8.56 -27.29
C GLY A 64 -0.39 -9.53 -26.42
N ARG A 65 -0.94 -10.73 -26.25
CA ARG A 65 -0.36 -11.78 -25.42
C ARG A 65 1.05 -12.21 -25.87
N ASN A 66 1.37 -12.03 -27.17
CA ASN A 66 2.65 -12.38 -27.78
C ASN A 66 3.56 -11.15 -27.99
N ASN A 67 3.38 -10.06 -27.22
CA ASN A 67 4.06 -8.78 -27.40
C ASN A 67 3.84 -8.14 -28.80
N GLU A 68 2.82 -8.54 -29.52
CA GLU A 68 2.41 -7.88 -30.75
C GLU A 68 1.67 -6.57 -30.42
N ILE A 69 1.88 -5.54 -31.21
CA ILE A 69 1.16 -4.28 -31.06
C ILE A 69 -0.24 -4.49 -31.65
N LEU A 70 -1.26 -4.56 -30.79
CA LEU A 70 -2.65 -4.74 -31.17
C LEU A 70 -3.22 -3.52 -31.87
N MET A 71 -2.88 -2.34 -31.38
CA MET A 71 -3.30 -1.07 -31.97
C MET A 71 -2.11 -0.13 -32.14
N LYS A 72 -1.99 0.45 -33.34
CA LYS A 72 -1.03 1.52 -33.60
C LYS A 72 -1.71 2.86 -33.39
N ASP A 73 -0.95 3.82 -32.92
CA ASP A 73 -1.38 5.19 -32.61
C ASP A 73 -2.16 5.85 -33.77
N ILE A 74 -1.79 5.54 -35.02
CA ILE A 74 -2.41 6.06 -36.26
C ILE A 74 -3.89 5.69 -36.39
N HIS A 75 -4.31 4.58 -35.77
CA HIS A 75 -5.66 4.05 -35.84
C HIS A 75 -6.48 4.28 -34.58
N MET A 76 -5.92 4.95 -33.59
CA MET A 76 -6.59 5.23 -32.33
C MET A 76 -7.21 6.62 -32.32
N GLN A 77 -8.35 6.72 -31.67
CA GLN A 77 -9.00 7.99 -31.35
C GLN A 77 -9.22 8.04 -29.85
N GLU A 78 -8.71 9.06 -29.19
CA GLU A 78 -9.07 9.37 -27.81
C GLU A 78 -10.55 9.76 -27.75
N VAL A 79 -11.32 9.05 -26.93
CA VAL A 79 -12.77 9.27 -26.76
C VAL A 79 -13.11 9.79 -25.37
N GLY A 80 -12.16 9.73 -24.43
CA GLY A 80 -12.35 10.26 -23.09
C GLY A 80 -11.11 10.11 -22.21
N LYS A 81 -11.18 10.73 -21.04
CA LYS A 81 -10.17 10.59 -19.99
C LYS A 81 -10.77 9.96 -18.77
N PHE A 82 -10.03 9.07 -18.16
CA PHE A 82 -10.38 8.44 -16.90
C PHE A 82 -9.57 9.06 -15.77
N SER A 83 -10.22 9.38 -14.67
CA SER A 83 -9.57 9.78 -13.43
C SER A 83 -10.37 9.23 -12.27
N LEU A 84 -9.70 8.48 -11.40
CA LEU A 84 -10.30 7.89 -10.21
C LEU A 84 -9.37 8.10 -9.02
N THR A 85 -9.90 8.63 -7.93
CA THR A 85 -9.20 8.68 -6.65
C THR A 85 -9.94 7.78 -5.68
N GLN A 86 -9.26 6.78 -5.15
CA GLN A 86 -9.84 5.81 -4.23
C GLN A 86 -8.98 5.66 -2.98
N ARG A 87 -9.62 5.70 -1.80
CA ARG A 87 -8.97 5.37 -0.54
C ARG A 87 -9.08 3.89 -0.27
N GLN A 88 -7.96 3.30 0.08
CA GLN A 88 -7.88 1.91 0.48
C GLN A 88 -7.52 1.82 1.96
N TRP A 89 -8.29 1.02 2.67
CA TRP A 89 -8.11 0.77 4.09
C TRP A 89 -7.66 -0.66 4.33
N SER A 90 -6.77 -0.82 5.30
CA SER A 90 -6.28 -2.13 5.71
C SER A 90 -5.99 -2.14 7.21
N ILE A 91 -6.04 -3.30 7.84
CA ILE A 91 -5.70 -3.52 9.24
C ILE A 91 -4.50 -4.47 9.34
N GLY A 92 -3.80 -4.45 10.46
CA GLY A 92 -2.72 -5.38 10.73
C GLY A 92 -1.54 -5.17 9.79
N TYR A 93 -1.01 -3.95 9.72
CA TYR A 93 0.11 -3.61 8.83
C TYR A 93 -0.17 -3.96 7.35
N SER A 94 -1.39 -3.71 6.91
CA SER A 94 -1.86 -3.98 5.54
C SER A 94 -2.07 -5.45 5.18
N LEU A 95 -2.04 -6.34 6.15
CA LEU A 95 -2.28 -7.77 5.90
C LEU A 95 -3.75 -8.07 5.58
N ILE A 96 -4.68 -7.32 6.19
CA ILE A 96 -6.12 -7.53 6.00
C ILE A 96 -6.71 -6.31 5.29
N PRO A 97 -7.02 -6.40 3.98
CA PRO A 97 -7.67 -5.32 3.26
C PRO A 97 -9.13 -5.20 3.69
N LEU A 98 -9.56 -3.96 3.98
CA LEU A 98 -10.95 -3.63 4.29
C LEU A 98 -11.71 -3.12 3.06
N SER A 99 -10.99 -2.55 2.09
CA SER A 99 -11.57 -2.04 0.85
C SER A 99 -11.68 -3.15 -0.19
N SER A 100 -12.70 -3.06 -1.05
CA SER A 100 -12.87 -3.99 -2.17
C SER A 100 -11.69 -3.88 -3.13
N LYS A 101 -11.05 -5.01 -3.42
CA LYS A 101 -9.93 -5.10 -4.36
C LYS A 101 -10.37 -4.91 -5.82
N ASP A 102 -11.64 -5.18 -6.11
CA ASP A 102 -12.20 -5.17 -7.46
C ASP A 102 -12.83 -3.82 -7.84
N ALA A 103 -12.96 -2.89 -6.89
CA ALA A 103 -13.65 -1.62 -7.11
C ALA A 103 -13.02 -0.79 -8.23
N VAL A 104 -11.70 -0.85 -8.37
CA VAL A 104 -10.96 -0.15 -9.44
C VAL A 104 -11.29 -0.75 -10.81
N ALA A 105 -11.22 -2.07 -10.95
CA ALA A 105 -11.52 -2.75 -12.22
C ALA A 105 -12.97 -2.49 -12.66
N ILE A 106 -13.92 -2.52 -11.74
CA ILE A 106 -15.33 -2.20 -12.00
C ILE A 106 -15.48 -0.75 -12.49
N ALA A 107 -14.81 0.20 -11.83
CA ALA A 107 -14.87 1.62 -12.22
C ALA A 107 -14.25 1.86 -13.60
N MET A 108 -13.14 1.18 -13.92
CA MET A 108 -12.48 1.27 -15.22
C MET A 108 -13.36 0.68 -16.33
N ASN A 109 -13.92 -0.52 -16.14
CA ASN A 109 -14.82 -1.13 -17.10
C ASN A 109 -16.03 -0.24 -17.37
N LYS A 110 -16.61 0.34 -16.32
CA LYS A 110 -17.73 1.28 -16.46
C LYS A 110 -17.34 2.51 -17.27
N ALA A 111 -16.19 3.14 -16.95
CA ALA A 111 -15.74 4.33 -17.66
C ALA A 111 -15.48 4.07 -19.15
N ILE A 112 -14.91 2.91 -19.50
CA ILE A 112 -14.71 2.50 -20.90
C ILE A 112 -16.06 2.35 -21.61
N SER A 113 -17.01 1.67 -20.99
CA SER A 113 -18.36 1.50 -21.52
C SER A 113 -19.11 2.82 -21.70
N ASP A 114 -19.08 3.70 -20.70
CA ASP A 114 -19.75 5.00 -20.71
C ASP A 114 -19.20 5.92 -21.82
N ALA A 115 -17.90 5.83 -22.10
CA ALA A 115 -17.24 6.58 -23.18
C ALA A 115 -17.36 5.88 -24.56
N ASN A 116 -18.01 4.73 -24.66
CA ASN A 116 -17.98 3.86 -25.85
C ASN A 116 -16.55 3.58 -26.33
N GLY A 117 -15.63 3.41 -25.38
CA GLY A 117 -14.24 3.05 -25.61
C GLY A 117 -14.05 1.55 -25.82
N GLU A 118 -12.88 1.15 -26.25
CA GLU A 118 -12.49 -0.24 -26.43
C GLU A 118 -11.31 -0.62 -25.55
N ALA A 119 -10.52 0.37 -25.11
CA ALA A 119 -9.33 0.16 -24.31
C ALA A 119 -8.93 1.41 -23.51
N MET A 120 -8.00 1.24 -22.56
CA MET A 120 -7.29 2.34 -21.88
C MET A 120 -5.80 2.26 -22.15
N VAL A 121 -5.17 3.42 -22.35
CA VAL A 121 -3.73 3.59 -22.51
C VAL A 121 -3.22 4.67 -21.57
N ASN A 122 -1.89 4.77 -21.43
CA ASN A 122 -1.25 5.76 -20.56
C ASN A 122 -1.75 5.66 -19.11
N LEU A 123 -2.00 4.44 -18.61
CA LEU A 123 -2.44 4.26 -17.23
C LEU A 123 -1.31 4.68 -16.28
N GLU A 124 -1.56 5.74 -15.53
CA GLU A 124 -0.71 6.23 -14.47
C GLU A 124 -1.33 5.91 -13.12
N VAL A 125 -0.52 5.41 -12.21
CA VAL A 125 -0.93 5.03 -10.85
C VAL A 125 -0.10 5.79 -9.85
N GLU A 126 -0.70 6.75 -9.18
CA GLU A 126 -0.09 7.49 -8.08
C GLU A 126 -0.60 6.94 -6.74
N THR A 127 0.29 6.69 -5.80
CA THR A 127 -0.08 6.24 -4.45
C THR A 127 0.47 7.20 -3.42
N THR A 128 -0.40 7.66 -2.53
CA THR A 128 -0.04 8.55 -1.43
C THR A 128 -0.54 7.99 -0.10
N GLY A 129 0.19 8.26 0.98
CA GLY A 129 -0.26 7.91 2.33
C GLY A 129 -1.34 8.87 2.79
N CYS A 130 -2.38 8.36 3.45
CA CYS A 130 -3.34 9.23 4.12
C CYS A 130 -2.73 9.88 5.36
N GLY A 131 -3.18 11.10 5.71
CA GLY A 131 -2.69 11.85 6.86
C GLY A 131 -2.84 11.13 8.22
N TRP A 132 -3.72 10.14 8.33
CA TRP A 132 -3.85 9.26 9.50
C TRP A 132 -2.59 8.44 9.79
N ASN A 133 -1.77 8.17 8.78
CA ASN A 133 -0.51 7.47 8.94
C ASN A 133 0.57 8.33 9.63
N SER A 134 0.30 9.62 9.82
CA SER A 134 1.25 10.57 10.42
C SER A 134 1.16 10.65 11.95
N ILE A 135 0.29 9.87 12.60
CA ILE A 135 0.14 9.88 14.06
C ILE A 135 1.06 8.81 14.66
N PRO A 136 2.25 9.18 15.20
CA PRO A 136 3.33 8.23 15.48
C PRO A 136 3.02 7.21 16.58
N PHE A 137 2.07 7.48 17.48
CA PHE A 137 1.74 6.56 18.58
C PHE A 137 0.76 5.44 18.19
N LEU A 138 0.02 5.59 17.12
CA LEU A 138 -1.02 4.65 16.74
C LEU A 138 -0.50 3.49 15.90
N PHE A 139 0.68 3.64 15.28
CA PHE A 139 1.34 2.59 14.51
C PHE A 139 1.80 1.38 15.35
N VAL A 140 1.97 1.56 16.65
CA VAL A 140 2.37 0.46 17.55
C VAL A 140 1.23 -0.53 17.77
N LEU A 141 -0.01 -0.13 17.48
CA LEU A 141 -1.16 -0.99 17.66
C LEU A 141 -1.41 -1.79 16.37
N PRO A 142 -1.29 -3.13 16.39
CA PRO A 142 -1.51 -3.96 15.21
C PRO A 142 -2.94 -3.89 14.64
N ILE A 143 -3.86 -3.34 15.43
CA ILE A 143 -5.26 -3.13 15.05
C ILE A 143 -5.51 -1.77 14.39
N TRP A 144 -4.49 -0.89 14.30
CA TRP A 144 -4.68 0.43 13.71
C TRP A 144 -4.90 0.32 12.20
N PRO A 145 -5.95 0.96 11.67
CA PRO A 145 -6.21 0.93 10.23
C PRO A 145 -5.19 1.79 9.49
N GLY A 146 -4.47 1.18 8.58
CA GLY A 146 -3.66 1.87 7.59
C GLY A 146 -4.53 2.37 6.44
N CYS A 147 -4.19 3.53 5.88
CA CYS A 147 -4.89 4.11 4.75
C CYS A 147 -3.88 4.52 3.67
N SER A 148 -4.20 4.19 2.42
CA SER A 148 -3.54 4.74 1.23
C SER A 148 -4.57 5.33 0.29
N GLU A 149 -4.22 6.43 -0.35
CA GLU A 149 -4.99 7.01 -1.42
C GLU A 149 -4.30 6.65 -2.74
N VAL A 150 -5.07 6.04 -3.64
CA VAL A 150 -4.61 5.65 -4.97
C VAL A 150 -5.35 6.53 -5.96
N LYS A 151 -4.59 7.23 -6.79
CA LYS A 151 -5.11 8.01 -7.91
C LYS A 151 -4.69 7.34 -9.20
N LEU A 152 -5.65 7.11 -10.06
CA LEU A 152 -5.47 6.51 -11.37
C LEU A 152 -5.90 7.51 -12.43
N THR A 153 -5.07 7.68 -13.46
CA THR A 153 -5.41 8.46 -14.64
C THR A 153 -5.09 7.64 -15.88
N ALA A 154 -5.92 7.73 -16.90
CA ALA A 154 -5.73 7.02 -18.19
C ALA A 154 -6.49 7.71 -19.31
N ASP A 155 -6.08 7.45 -20.55
CA ASP A 155 -6.78 7.88 -21.75
C ASP A 155 -7.64 6.71 -22.28
N ILE A 156 -8.92 6.98 -22.55
CA ILE A 156 -9.83 6.00 -23.13
C ILE A 156 -9.78 6.14 -24.63
N ILE A 157 -9.52 5.04 -25.32
CA ILE A 157 -9.35 5.01 -26.76
C ILE A 157 -10.33 4.06 -27.46
N ARG A 158 -10.57 4.34 -28.71
CA ARG A 158 -11.33 3.50 -29.62
C ARG A 158 -10.66 3.46 -30.99
N GLU A 159 -10.83 2.37 -31.73
CA GLU A 159 -10.39 2.29 -33.11
C GLU A 159 -11.16 3.29 -33.99
N LYS A 160 -10.42 4.02 -34.84
CA LYS A 160 -11.04 4.87 -35.87
C LYS A 160 -11.72 3.98 -36.89
N ARG A 161 -13.02 3.93 -36.85
CA ARG A 161 -13.80 3.29 -37.94
C ARG A 161 -13.66 4.15 -39.19
N LYS A 162 -13.21 3.52 -40.28
CA LYS A 162 -13.19 4.14 -41.62
C LYS A 162 -14.60 4.30 -42.16
#